data_ffc2410df1a7e912ef69b788e7803273
#
_entry.id   ffc2410df1a7e912ef69b788e7803273
#
_cell.length_a   1.000
_cell.length_b   1.000
_cell.length_c   1.000
_cell.angle_alpha   90.00
_cell.angle_beta   90.00
_cell.angle_gamma   90.00
#
_symmetry.space_group_name_H-M   'P 1'
#
loop_
_entity.id
_entity.type
_entity.pdbx_description
1 polymer ?
#
loop_
_entity_poly.entity_id
_entity_poly.type
_entity_poly.pdbx_seq_one_letter_code
_entity_poly.pdbx_strand_id
1 'polypeptide(L)'
;MVARVVLPALLLASVTTAVSAQTTAPPRTISVSGNAEVRVAPNEAILSVGVETDSKEIAVARSENDRRVKAITDAARGQGIAPELVKTDFLDIQPRYSDYSTRRDFLGYFARRSLVITIRDVSKFESIMTAVLAAGANYVHGIDFRTTELRRHRDEARRLALVAAREKAQAMANTANVSVGDPLTIQEGYSGWWSPYSSWWGPRYGGGAAQNVVQENGGRGAGADDALVPGQISVTASVNVTFEVAPRR
;
A
#
# COMPACT_ATOMS: atom_id res chain seq x y z
N MET A 1 -87.29 -37.41 -38.20
CA MET A 1 -86.72 -36.10 -38.62
C MET A 1 -85.52 -35.78 -37.75
N VAL A 2 -84.35 -36.07 -38.23
CA VAL A 2 -83.12 -35.91 -37.45
C VAL A 2 -82.29 -34.82 -38.13
N ALA A 3 -82.14 -33.66 -37.48
CA ALA A 3 -81.36 -32.53 -37.97
C ALA A 3 -79.86 -32.75 -37.64
N ARG A 4 -79.00 -32.82 -38.65
CA ARG A 4 -77.59 -32.86 -38.56
C ARG A 4 -77.07 -31.42 -38.45
N VAL A 5 -76.42 -31.08 -37.31
CA VAL A 5 -75.70 -29.86 -37.14
C VAL A 5 -74.26 -30.10 -37.60
N VAL A 6 -73.80 -29.37 -38.60
CA VAL A 6 -72.44 -29.35 -39.10
C VAL A 6 -71.69 -28.18 -38.41
N LEU A 7 -70.66 -28.48 -37.63
CA LEU A 7 -69.79 -27.50 -37.01
C LEU A 7 -68.59 -27.22 -37.94
N PRO A 8 -68.26 -25.98 -38.28
CA PRO A 8 -67.02 -25.68 -39.02
C PRO A 8 -65.82 -25.63 -38.10
N ALA A 9 -64.80 -26.44 -38.39
CA ALA A 9 -63.51 -26.42 -37.72
C ALA A 9 -62.70 -25.21 -38.21
N LEU A 10 -62.44 -24.29 -37.32
CA LEU A 10 -61.54 -23.12 -37.54
C LEU A 10 -60.10 -23.55 -37.34
N LEU A 11 -59.33 -23.67 -38.43
CA LEU A 11 -57.89 -23.92 -38.39
C LEU A 11 -57.16 -22.61 -38.01
N LEU A 12 -56.62 -22.52 -36.80
CA LEU A 12 -55.68 -21.44 -36.38
C LEU A 12 -54.29 -21.78 -36.92
N ALA A 13 -53.83 -21.06 -37.94
CA ALA A 13 -52.44 -21.12 -38.42
C ALA A 13 -51.54 -20.28 -37.52
N SER A 14 -50.79 -20.95 -36.68
CA SER A 14 -49.77 -20.31 -35.84
C SER A 14 -48.50 -19.93 -36.67
N VAL A 15 -48.35 -18.65 -37.00
CA VAL A 15 -47.14 -18.13 -37.63
C VAL A 15 -46.06 -18.01 -36.56
N THR A 16 -45.15 -18.97 -36.48
CA THR A 16 -43.95 -18.89 -35.68
C THR A 16 -42.91 -18.01 -36.39
N THR A 17 -42.80 -16.76 -35.98
CA THR A 17 -41.67 -15.88 -36.38
C THR A 17 -40.39 -16.37 -35.71
N ALA A 18 -39.52 -17.04 -36.45
CA ALA A 18 -38.19 -17.38 -36.04
C ALA A 18 -37.35 -16.08 -35.92
N VAL A 19 -37.14 -15.60 -34.71
CA VAL A 19 -36.15 -14.53 -34.42
C VAL A 19 -34.77 -15.13 -34.62
N SER A 20 -34.15 -14.86 -35.77
CA SER A 20 -32.76 -15.19 -36.04
C SER A 20 -31.88 -14.30 -35.13
N ALA A 21 -31.43 -14.82 -33.99
CA ALA A 21 -30.38 -14.21 -33.20
C ALA A 21 -29.11 -14.15 -34.07
N GLN A 22 -28.77 -12.99 -34.58
CA GLN A 22 -27.49 -12.76 -35.26
C GLN A 22 -26.40 -12.93 -34.23
N THR A 23 -25.77 -14.09 -34.19
CA THR A 23 -24.55 -14.35 -33.42
C THR A 23 -23.41 -13.55 -34.08
N THR A 24 -23.20 -12.32 -33.63
CA THR A 24 -22.03 -11.54 -34.05
C THR A 24 -20.79 -12.32 -33.62
N ALA A 25 -19.92 -12.69 -34.56
CA ALA A 25 -18.68 -13.39 -34.25
C ALA A 25 -17.88 -12.54 -33.26
N PRO A 26 -17.30 -13.17 -32.22
CA PRO A 26 -16.52 -12.42 -31.24
C PRO A 26 -15.37 -11.67 -31.92
N PRO A 27 -15.09 -10.41 -31.51
CA PRO A 27 -14.01 -9.64 -32.10
C PRO A 27 -12.68 -10.37 -31.93
N ARG A 28 -11.82 -10.30 -32.94
CA ARG A 28 -10.46 -10.82 -32.84
C ARG A 28 -9.67 -9.91 -31.91
N THR A 29 -8.97 -10.46 -30.92
CA THR A 29 -8.34 -9.64 -29.89
C THR A 29 -6.91 -10.11 -29.58
N ILE A 30 -6.09 -9.19 -29.10
CA ILE A 30 -4.84 -9.44 -28.41
C ILE A 30 -4.99 -8.92 -26.98
N SER A 31 -4.75 -9.78 -25.99
CA SER A 31 -4.74 -9.42 -24.58
C SER A 31 -3.31 -9.44 -24.07
N VAL A 32 -2.87 -8.35 -23.43
CA VAL A 32 -1.51 -8.18 -22.92
C VAL A 32 -1.53 -7.51 -21.54
N SER A 33 -0.50 -7.79 -20.74
CA SER A 33 -0.21 -7.04 -19.53
C SER A 33 0.95 -6.09 -19.77
N GLY A 34 0.80 -4.84 -19.33
CA GLY A 34 1.86 -3.85 -19.25
C GLY A 34 2.23 -3.61 -17.79
N ASN A 35 3.52 -3.52 -17.51
CA ASN A 35 4.04 -3.22 -16.18
C ASN A 35 5.03 -2.07 -16.30
N ALA A 36 5.03 -1.20 -15.29
CA ALA A 36 6.00 -0.12 -15.18
C ALA A 36 6.36 0.14 -13.73
N GLU A 37 7.55 0.68 -13.55
CA GLU A 37 8.11 1.07 -12.27
C GLU A 37 8.67 2.49 -12.40
N VAL A 38 8.35 3.35 -11.42
CA VAL A 38 8.92 4.70 -11.27
C VAL A 38 9.69 4.72 -9.96
N ARG A 39 11.00 4.97 -10.03
CA ARG A 39 11.87 5.06 -8.86
C ARG A 39 12.07 6.52 -8.48
N VAL A 40 11.84 6.85 -7.21
CA VAL A 40 11.91 8.21 -6.70
C VAL A 40 12.65 8.27 -5.37
N ALA A 41 13.39 9.34 -5.14
CA ALA A 41 13.98 9.59 -3.84
C ALA A 41 12.88 9.97 -2.83
N PRO A 42 12.93 9.47 -1.59
CA PRO A 42 12.01 9.90 -0.54
C PRO A 42 12.24 11.37 -0.19
N ASN A 43 11.15 12.08 0.12
CA ASN A 43 11.17 13.46 0.60
C ASN A 43 10.55 13.62 1.98
N GLU A 44 10.15 12.51 2.59
CA GLU A 44 9.58 12.44 3.94
C GLU A 44 10.02 11.13 4.60
N ALA A 45 10.31 11.18 5.91
CA ALA A 45 10.51 9.99 6.72
C ALA A 45 9.57 9.99 7.92
N ILE A 46 9.03 8.83 8.24
CA ILE A 46 8.23 8.59 9.44
C ILE A 46 9.07 7.77 10.40
N LEU A 47 9.46 8.39 11.50
CA LEU A 47 10.18 7.73 12.58
C LEU A 47 9.19 7.33 13.68
N SER A 48 9.09 6.04 13.96
CA SER A 48 8.27 5.51 15.05
C SER A 48 9.17 5.08 16.19
N VAL A 49 9.04 5.74 17.33
CA VAL A 49 9.81 5.46 18.54
C VAL A 49 8.90 5.17 19.73
N GLY A 50 9.42 4.48 20.72
CA GLY A 50 8.70 4.17 21.94
C GLY A 50 9.46 4.55 23.19
N VAL A 51 8.69 4.78 24.26
CA VAL A 51 9.17 4.95 25.62
C VAL A 51 8.50 3.91 26.48
N GLU A 52 9.29 3.08 27.13
CA GLU A 52 8.84 2.20 28.20
C GLU A 52 9.50 2.62 29.51
N THR A 53 8.71 2.71 30.56
CA THR A 53 9.14 2.99 31.93
C THR A 53 8.45 2.01 32.87
N ASP A 54 9.08 1.69 33.99
CA ASP A 54 8.54 0.77 34.97
C ASP A 54 8.69 1.29 36.40
N SER A 55 7.79 0.87 37.26
CA SER A 55 7.86 1.11 38.71
C SER A 55 6.91 0.17 39.44
N LYS A 56 7.18 -0.06 40.75
CA LYS A 56 6.22 -0.76 41.63
C LYS A 56 4.94 0.06 41.83
N GLU A 57 4.99 1.38 41.61
CA GLU A 57 3.88 2.30 41.72
C GLU A 57 3.46 2.81 40.35
N ILE A 58 2.19 2.63 40.00
CA ILE A 58 1.64 3.02 38.70
C ILE A 58 1.80 4.52 38.41
N ALA A 59 1.65 5.36 39.44
CA ALA A 59 1.78 6.81 39.30
C ALA A 59 3.22 7.23 38.94
N VAL A 60 4.22 6.52 39.52
CA VAL A 60 5.64 6.76 39.25
C VAL A 60 5.98 6.32 37.84
N ALA A 61 5.57 5.09 37.43
CA ALA A 61 5.81 4.61 36.07
C ALA A 61 5.24 5.57 35.03
N ARG A 62 4.02 6.07 35.25
CA ARG A 62 3.35 7.02 34.37
C ARG A 62 4.06 8.37 34.31
N SER A 63 4.37 8.96 35.46
CA SER A 63 4.98 10.30 35.52
C SER A 63 6.37 10.33 34.86
N GLU A 64 7.15 9.26 35.04
CA GLU A 64 8.45 9.11 34.36
C GLU A 64 8.28 8.96 32.85
N ASN A 65 7.25 8.20 32.39
CA ASN A 65 6.91 8.10 30.97
C ASN A 65 6.54 9.46 30.38
N ASP A 66 5.67 10.21 31.06
CA ASP A 66 5.25 11.56 30.65
C ASP A 66 6.46 12.52 30.57
N ARG A 67 7.38 12.44 31.52
CA ARG A 67 8.61 13.24 31.53
C ARG A 67 9.49 12.95 30.31
N ARG A 68 9.73 11.66 29.99
CA ARG A 68 10.55 11.24 28.84
C ARG A 68 9.88 11.63 27.52
N VAL A 69 8.58 11.41 27.39
CA VAL A 69 7.82 11.79 26.19
C VAL A 69 7.91 13.31 25.94
N LYS A 70 7.82 14.11 27.03
CA LYS A 70 8.03 15.55 26.92
C LYS A 70 9.44 15.89 26.42
N ALA A 71 10.46 15.27 27.00
CA ALA A 71 11.85 15.48 26.59
C ALA A 71 12.10 15.13 25.12
N ILE A 72 11.54 14.00 24.64
CA ILE A 72 11.59 13.59 23.24
C ILE A 72 10.91 14.61 22.32
N THR A 73 9.73 15.08 22.72
CA THR A 73 9.01 16.09 21.95
C THR A 73 9.77 17.41 21.88
N ASP A 74 10.37 17.83 22.99
CA ASP A 74 11.18 19.05 23.05
C ASP A 74 12.48 18.89 22.23
N ALA A 75 13.12 17.70 22.24
CA ALA A 75 14.28 17.39 21.41
C ALA A 75 13.93 17.43 19.91
N ALA A 76 12.81 16.86 19.51
CA ALA A 76 12.35 16.92 18.12
C ALA A 76 12.08 18.37 17.68
N ARG A 77 11.46 19.18 18.54
CA ARG A 77 11.28 20.63 18.29
C ARG A 77 12.60 21.37 18.16
N GLY A 78 13.59 21.05 19.00
CA GLY A 78 14.93 21.62 18.91
C GLY A 78 15.62 21.34 17.58
N GLN A 79 15.25 20.25 16.90
CA GLN A 79 15.71 19.90 15.56
C GLN A 79 14.84 20.53 14.43
N GLY A 80 13.86 21.37 14.78
CA GLY A 80 13.00 22.06 13.82
C GLY A 80 11.76 21.27 13.40
N ILE A 81 11.38 20.21 14.10
CA ILE A 81 10.13 19.49 13.86
C ILE A 81 8.97 20.28 14.45
N ALA A 82 7.99 20.62 13.62
CA ALA A 82 6.78 21.31 14.07
C ALA A 82 5.94 20.42 15.02
N PRO A 83 5.28 21.00 16.03
CA PRO A 83 4.56 20.23 17.04
C PRO A 83 3.51 19.27 16.49
N GLU A 84 2.81 19.66 15.42
CA GLU A 84 1.78 18.86 14.74
C GLU A 84 2.34 17.64 14.02
N LEU A 85 3.66 17.57 13.81
CA LEU A 85 4.37 16.45 13.18
C LEU A 85 4.87 15.42 14.20
N VAL A 86 4.67 15.67 15.50
CA VAL A 86 4.93 14.71 16.58
C VAL A 86 3.60 14.27 17.16
N LYS A 87 3.26 13.01 16.98
CA LYS A 87 1.98 12.46 17.43
C LYS A 87 2.21 11.30 18.39
N THR A 88 1.43 11.26 19.46
CA THR A 88 1.30 10.05 20.28
C THR A 88 0.34 9.10 19.59
N ASP A 89 0.76 7.87 19.44
CA ASP A 89 0.03 6.86 18.70
C ASP A 89 -0.59 5.81 19.63
N PHE A 90 0.16 5.41 20.65
CA PHE A 90 -0.24 4.36 21.56
C PHE A 90 0.16 4.71 22.99
N LEU A 91 -0.72 4.41 23.95
CA LEU A 91 -0.44 4.45 25.38
C LEU A 91 -1.02 3.20 26.02
N ASP A 92 -0.20 2.48 26.77
CA ASP A 92 -0.58 1.31 27.54
C ASP A 92 0.12 1.30 28.89
N ILE A 93 -0.60 0.90 29.93
CA ILE A 93 -0.04 0.70 31.26
C ILE A 93 -0.53 -0.64 31.78
N GLN A 94 0.38 -1.56 32.02
CA GLN A 94 0.05 -2.93 32.45
C GLN A 94 0.89 -3.36 33.66
N PRO A 95 0.30 -4.13 34.60
CA PRO A 95 1.10 -4.85 35.58
C PRO A 95 1.83 -6.01 34.89
N ARG A 96 3.11 -6.21 35.23
CA ARG A 96 3.87 -7.38 34.80
C ARG A 96 4.22 -8.29 35.96
N TYR A 97 4.22 -9.56 35.68
CA TYR A 97 4.55 -10.64 36.60
C TYR A 97 5.62 -11.51 35.96
N SER A 98 6.46 -12.20 36.78
CA SER A 98 7.44 -13.16 36.28
C SER A 98 6.77 -14.34 35.57
N ASP A 99 5.58 -14.73 36.05
CA ASP A 99 4.73 -15.73 35.44
C ASP A 99 3.29 -15.18 35.34
N TYR A 100 2.83 -14.99 34.12
CA TYR A 100 1.48 -14.48 33.82
C TYR A 100 0.38 -15.47 34.19
N SER A 101 0.65 -16.76 34.09
CA SER A 101 -0.35 -17.80 34.34
C SER A 101 -0.71 -17.93 35.82
N THR A 102 0.29 -17.80 36.69
CA THR A 102 0.14 -17.92 38.13
C THR A 102 0.11 -16.59 38.87
N ARG A 103 0.39 -15.46 38.15
CA ARG A 103 0.57 -14.11 38.72
C ARG A 103 1.58 -14.06 39.89
N ARG A 104 2.60 -14.91 39.81
CA ARG A 104 3.69 -14.90 40.78
C ARG A 104 4.63 -13.73 40.50
N ASP A 105 5.26 -13.23 41.55
CA ASP A 105 6.32 -12.22 41.56
C ASP A 105 5.95 -10.99 40.74
N PHE A 106 5.21 -10.10 41.32
CA PHE A 106 4.89 -8.80 40.71
C PHE A 106 6.16 -8.01 40.41
N LEU A 107 6.44 -7.80 39.13
CA LEU A 107 7.60 -7.08 38.63
C LEU A 107 7.41 -5.55 38.70
N GLY A 108 6.19 -5.07 38.44
CA GLY A 108 5.87 -3.66 38.45
C GLY A 108 4.81 -3.32 37.42
N TYR A 109 4.45 -2.05 37.38
CA TYR A 109 3.66 -1.46 36.30
C TYR A 109 4.58 -0.96 35.22
N PHE A 110 4.29 -1.32 33.97
CA PHE A 110 5.02 -0.89 32.78
C PHE A 110 4.16 0.06 31.98
N ALA A 111 4.64 1.29 31.84
CA ALA A 111 3.98 2.30 31.02
C ALA A 111 4.71 2.41 29.68
N ARG A 112 3.99 2.16 28.60
CA ARG A 112 4.50 2.24 27.22
C ARG A 112 3.79 3.33 26.46
N ARG A 113 4.53 4.12 25.72
CA ARG A 113 3.99 5.10 24.79
C ARG A 113 4.77 5.10 23.50
N SER A 114 4.05 5.08 22.38
CA SER A 114 4.64 5.23 21.05
C SER A 114 4.42 6.64 20.52
N LEU A 115 5.43 7.14 19.85
CA LEU A 115 5.47 8.44 19.21
C LEU A 115 5.77 8.25 17.72
N VAL A 116 5.06 8.97 16.88
CA VAL A 116 5.30 9.03 15.44
C VAL A 116 5.77 10.43 15.11
N ILE A 117 6.97 10.54 14.56
CA ILE A 117 7.62 11.79 14.19
C ILE A 117 7.73 11.83 12.67
N THR A 118 7.06 12.81 12.06
CA THR A 118 7.14 13.04 10.62
C THR A 118 8.27 14.02 10.31
N ILE A 119 9.24 13.58 9.52
CA ILE A 119 10.45 14.29 9.15
C ILE A 119 10.36 14.67 7.67
N ARG A 120 10.12 15.94 7.38
CA ARG A 120 10.00 16.44 6.00
C ARG A 120 11.33 16.69 5.30
N ASP A 121 12.37 16.89 6.07
CA ASP A 121 13.75 17.03 5.57
C ASP A 121 14.52 15.75 5.92
N VAL A 122 14.55 14.81 4.96
CA VAL A 122 15.18 13.50 5.15
C VAL A 122 16.68 13.62 5.49
N SER A 123 17.34 14.71 5.09
CA SER A 123 18.76 14.94 5.41
C SER A 123 19.03 15.11 6.91
N LYS A 124 18.01 15.51 7.68
CA LYS A 124 18.07 15.69 9.13
C LYS A 124 17.72 14.43 9.92
N PHE A 125 17.39 13.35 9.24
CA PHE A 125 16.91 12.13 9.87
C PHE A 125 17.83 11.62 10.98
N GLU A 126 19.12 11.48 10.70
CA GLU A 126 20.14 11.00 11.63
C GLU A 126 20.25 11.87 12.90
N SER A 127 20.29 13.19 12.71
CA SER A 127 20.41 14.13 13.84
C SER A 127 19.15 14.09 14.72
N ILE A 128 17.97 13.97 14.11
CA ILE A 128 16.70 13.86 14.83
C ILE A 128 16.63 12.54 15.59
N MET A 129 16.98 11.44 14.96
CA MET A 129 16.99 10.11 15.60
C MET A 129 17.94 10.11 16.80
N THR A 130 19.15 10.62 16.64
CA THR A 130 20.14 10.72 17.72
C THR A 130 19.60 11.58 18.87
N ALA A 131 19.01 12.74 18.58
CA ALA A 131 18.46 13.64 19.60
C ALA A 131 17.30 12.99 20.37
N VAL A 132 16.42 12.27 19.68
CA VAL A 132 15.25 11.60 20.25
C VAL A 132 15.67 10.43 21.16
N LEU A 133 16.66 9.64 20.74
CA LEU A 133 17.22 8.56 21.55
C LEU A 133 17.92 9.10 22.79
N ALA A 134 18.73 10.15 22.65
CA ALA A 134 19.39 10.82 23.79
C ALA A 134 18.37 11.44 24.77
N ALA A 135 17.19 11.86 24.30
CA ALA A 135 16.11 12.39 25.13
C ALA A 135 15.33 11.32 25.90
N GLY A 136 15.59 10.02 25.67
CA GLY A 136 15.03 8.92 26.47
C GLY A 136 14.08 7.99 25.74
N ALA A 137 13.98 8.05 24.40
CA ALA A 137 13.37 6.98 23.62
C ALA A 137 14.22 5.71 23.76
N ASN A 138 13.61 4.62 24.18
CA ASN A 138 14.31 3.34 24.41
C ASN A 138 13.83 2.21 23.49
N TYR A 139 12.90 2.52 22.58
CA TYR A 139 12.47 1.64 21.50
C TYR A 139 12.44 2.40 20.17
N VAL A 140 12.95 1.77 19.13
CA VAL A 140 12.75 2.20 17.74
C VAL A 140 11.87 1.13 17.07
N HIS A 141 10.65 1.50 16.77
CA HIS A 141 9.70 0.59 16.14
C HIS A 141 9.92 0.50 14.64
N GLY A 142 10.49 1.56 14.04
CA GLY A 142 10.89 1.56 12.66
C GLY A 142 10.91 2.92 11.99
N ILE A 143 11.35 2.86 10.75
CA ILE A 143 11.50 4.00 9.86
C ILE A 143 10.80 3.67 8.56
N ASP A 144 9.98 4.60 8.08
CA ASP A 144 9.29 4.48 6.81
C ASP A 144 9.58 5.71 5.96
N PHE A 145 10.31 5.51 4.86
CA PHE A 145 10.63 6.57 3.91
C PHE A 145 9.51 6.72 2.89
N ARG A 146 9.03 7.94 2.69
CA ARG A 146 7.86 8.25 1.87
C ARG A 146 8.11 9.35 0.86
N THR A 147 7.21 9.45 -0.11
CA THR A 147 7.07 10.62 -0.97
C THR A 147 5.70 11.25 -0.77
N THR A 148 5.67 12.56 -0.62
CA THR A 148 4.43 13.35 -0.57
C THR A 148 3.73 13.42 -1.94
N GLU A 149 4.45 13.08 -3.03
CA GLU A 149 3.96 13.10 -4.41
C GLU A 149 3.53 11.73 -4.95
N LEU A 150 3.18 10.78 -4.04
CA LEU A 150 2.86 9.40 -4.43
C LEU A 150 1.82 9.32 -5.56
N ARG A 151 0.79 10.16 -5.52
CA ARG A 151 -0.26 10.18 -6.55
C ARG A 151 0.32 10.47 -7.93
N ARG A 152 1.15 11.51 -8.05
CA ARG A 152 1.82 11.87 -9.30
C ARG A 152 2.67 10.73 -9.86
N HIS A 153 3.44 10.06 -8.98
CA HIS A 153 4.28 8.94 -9.39
C HIS A 153 3.47 7.71 -9.79
N ARG A 154 2.32 7.47 -9.14
CA ARG A 154 1.38 6.43 -9.57
C ARG A 154 0.77 6.70 -10.93
N ASP A 155 0.36 7.94 -11.18
CA ASP A 155 -0.21 8.33 -12.48
C ASP A 155 0.83 8.17 -13.60
N GLU A 156 2.10 8.51 -13.32
CA GLU A 156 3.20 8.27 -14.25
C GLU A 156 3.47 6.78 -14.48
N ALA A 157 3.50 5.96 -13.42
CA ALA A 157 3.66 4.52 -13.55
C ALA A 157 2.52 3.88 -14.37
N ARG A 158 1.25 4.32 -14.18
CA ARG A 158 0.10 3.89 -14.99
C ARG A 158 0.26 4.25 -16.45
N ARG A 159 0.67 5.48 -16.72
CA ARG A 159 0.93 5.94 -18.09
C ARG A 159 1.98 5.07 -18.79
N LEU A 160 3.09 4.80 -18.12
CA LEU A 160 4.17 3.93 -18.63
C LEU A 160 3.71 2.49 -18.81
N ALA A 161 2.91 1.95 -17.89
CA ALA A 161 2.35 0.60 -18.00
C ALA A 161 1.42 0.45 -19.22
N LEU A 162 0.59 1.47 -19.51
CA LEU A 162 -0.25 1.49 -20.70
C LEU A 162 0.57 1.56 -21.99
N VAL A 163 1.65 2.35 -22.02
CA VAL A 163 2.59 2.40 -23.15
C VAL A 163 3.22 1.02 -23.37
N ALA A 164 3.72 0.39 -22.30
CA ALA A 164 4.33 -0.93 -22.37
C ALA A 164 3.36 -2.02 -22.86
N ALA A 165 2.07 -1.93 -22.43
CA ALA A 165 1.04 -2.84 -22.94
C ALA A 165 0.82 -2.66 -24.44
N ARG A 166 0.72 -1.42 -24.93
CA ARG A 166 0.53 -1.12 -26.35
C ARG A 166 1.72 -1.57 -27.20
N GLU A 167 2.94 -1.31 -26.77
CA GLU A 167 4.17 -1.75 -27.43
C GLU A 167 4.22 -3.28 -27.53
N LYS A 168 3.88 -3.99 -26.46
CA LYS A 168 3.81 -5.44 -26.45
C LYS A 168 2.75 -5.98 -27.42
N ALA A 169 1.54 -5.39 -27.41
CA ALA A 169 0.48 -5.75 -28.34
C ALA A 169 0.92 -5.54 -29.80
N GLN A 170 1.62 -4.45 -30.08
CA GLN A 170 2.11 -4.11 -31.40
C GLN A 170 3.21 -5.08 -31.88
N ALA A 171 4.13 -5.48 -31.00
CA ALA A 171 5.14 -6.48 -31.31
C ALA A 171 4.51 -7.84 -31.64
N MET A 172 3.54 -8.28 -30.85
CA MET A 172 2.79 -9.53 -31.10
C MET A 172 2.00 -9.49 -32.40
N ALA A 173 1.29 -8.38 -32.66
CA ALA A 173 0.51 -8.17 -33.87
C ALA A 173 1.37 -8.17 -35.13
N ASN A 174 2.56 -7.55 -35.08
CA ASN A 174 3.52 -7.56 -36.18
C ASN A 174 3.96 -8.99 -36.52
N THR A 175 4.25 -9.81 -35.51
CA THR A 175 4.65 -11.23 -35.69
C THR A 175 3.49 -12.05 -36.26
N ALA A 176 2.25 -11.76 -35.85
CA ALA A 176 1.03 -12.44 -36.32
C ALA A 176 0.49 -11.89 -37.67
N ASN A 177 1.16 -10.91 -38.27
CA ASN A 177 0.75 -10.21 -39.49
C ASN A 177 -0.67 -9.60 -39.40
N VAL A 178 -1.01 -9.02 -38.25
CA VAL A 178 -2.24 -8.25 -38.01
C VAL A 178 -1.91 -6.83 -37.53
N SER A 179 -2.89 -5.94 -37.52
CA SER A 179 -2.78 -4.58 -36.97
C SER A 179 -3.52 -4.46 -35.65
N VAL A 180 -2.95 -3.71 -34.70
CA VAL A 180 -3.58 -3.39 -33.42
C VAL A 180 -4.54 -2.21 -33.61
N GLY A 181 -5.79 -2.42 -33.21
CA GLY A 181 -6.83 -1.40 -33.17
C GLY A 181 -6.93 -0.70 -31.79
N ASP A 182 -8.16 -0.29 -31.48
CA ASP A 182 -8.48 0.38 -30.24
C ASP A 182 -8.53 -0.59 -29.05
N PRO A 183 -8.29 -0.12 -27.82
CA PRO A 183 -8.49 -0.93 -26.64
C PRO A 183 -9.98 -1.18 -26.39
N LEU A 184 -10.36 -2.44 -26.25
CA LEU A 184 -11.73 -2.85 -25.89
C LEU A 184 -11.92 -2.86 -24.38
N THR A 185 -10.90 -3.28 -23.63
CA THR A 185 -10.92 -3.29 -22.17
C THR A 185 -9.57 -2.85 -21.62
N ILE A 186 -9.62 -2.05 -20.56
CA ILE A 186 -8.45 -1.66 -19.79
C ILE A 186 -8.77 -1.95 -18.31
N GLN A 187 -7.95 -2.77 -17.69
CA GLN A 187 -8.10 -3.12 -16.28
C GLN A 187 -6.79 -2.83 -15.55
N GLU A 188 -6.85 -2.02 -14.50
CA GLU A 188 -5.72 -1.84 -13.61
C GLU A 188 -5.59 -3.09 -12.73
N GLY A 189 -4.42 -3.72 -12.78
CA GLY A 189 -4.09 -4.81 -11.89
C GLY A 189 -3.89 -4.27 -10.47
N TYR A 190 -4.55 -4.90 -9.50
CA TYR A 190 -4.29 -4.60 -8.11
C TYR A 190 -2.89 -5.15 -7.77
N SER A 191 -1.90 -4.29 -7.66
CA SER A 191 -0.63 -4.66 -7.05
C SER A 191 -0.89 -4.83 -5.56
N GLY A 192 -1.10 -6.08 -5.15
CA GLY A 192 -1.32 -6.47 -3.76
C GLY A 192 -0.20 -5.93 -2.91
N TRP A 193 -0.59 -5.12 -1.97
CA TRP A 193 0.28 -4.38 -1.12
C TRP A 193 0.74 -5.26 0.05
N TRP A 194 2.03 -5.54 0.14
CA TRP A 194 2.67 -6.11 1.29
C TRP A 194 3.51 -5.04 1.99
N SER A 195 3.11 -4.65 3.21
CA SER A 195 3.95 -3.86 4.08
C SER A 195 4.66 -4.80 5.05
N PRO A 196 5.99 -4.83 5.07
CA PRO A 196 6.72 -5.63 6.06
C PRO A 196 6.42 -5.20 7.50
N TYR A 197 5.84 -4.02 7.68
CA TYR A 197 5.48 -3.44 8.98
C TYR A 197 4.12 -3.84 9.50
N SER A 198 3.18 -4.26 8.64
CA SER A 198 1.82 -4.62 9.06
C SER A 198 1.74 -5.93 9.84
N SER A 199 2.75 -6.78 9.75
CA SER A 199 2.74 -8.10 10.39
C SER A 199 3.08 -8.10 11.89
N TRP A 200 3.75 -7.05 12.41
CA TRP A 200 4.14 -6.99 13.82
C TRP A 200 3.05 -6.36 14.72
N TRP A 201 2.29 -5.40 14.22
CA TRP A 201 1.32 -4.64 15.01
C TRP A 201 -0.15 -4.95 14.72
N GLY A 202 -0.46 -5.87 13.79
CA GLY A 202 -1.82 -6.27 13.44
C GLY A 202 -2.59 -5.18 12.65
N PRO A 203 -3.86 -5.46 12.26
CA PRO A 203 -4.64 -4.64 11.33
C PRO A 203 -5.16 -3.31 11.91
N ARG A 204 -4.61 -2.80 13.00
CA ARG A 204 -5.10 -1.59 13.69
C ARG A 204 -4.70 -0.28 13.02
N TYR A 205 -3.74 -0.30 12.12
CA TYR A 205 -3.34 0.88 11.36
C TYR A 205 -3.97 0.87 9.98
N GLY A 206 -5.29 1.09 9.98
CA GLY A 206 -6.08 1.26 8.78
C GLY A 206 -5.72 2.55 8.06
N GLY A 207 -5.45 2.46 6.76
CA GLY A 207 -5.77 3.50 5.81
C GLY A 207 -4.66 4.45 5.35
N GLY A 208 -3.41 4.29 5.73
CA GLY A 208 -2.33 4.92 4.99
C GLY A 208 -1.97 4.07 3.78
N ALA A 209 -2.10 4.61 2.57
CA ALA A 209 -1.56 3.94 1.39
C ALA A 209 -0.05 3.86 1.56
N ALA A 210 0.43 2.75 2.12
CA ALA A 210 1.86 2.54 2.28
C ALA A 210 2.48 2.46 0.90
N GLN A 211 3.63 3.02 0.82
CA GLN A 211 4.43 3.08 -0.38
C GLN A 211 5.30 1.83 -0.37
N ASN A 212 5.34 1.10 -1.48
CA ASN A 212 6.29 0.02 -1.64
C ASN A 212 7.69 0.63 -1.66
N VAL A 213 8.30 0.74 -0.48
CA VAL A 213 9.72 1.02 -0.38
C VAL A 213 10.42 -0.31 -0.59
N VAL A 214 10.80 -0.61 -1.81
CA VAL A 214 11.84 -1.59 -2.05
C VAL A 214 13.14 -0.89 -1.68
N GLN A 215 13.57 -1.09 -0.44
CA GLN A 215 14.92 -0.78 -0.06
C GLN A 215 15.80 -1.79 -0.79
N GLU A 216 16.22 -1.44 -2.01
CA GLU A 216 17.36 -2.11 -2.61
C GLU A 216 18.57 -1.81 -1.74
N ASN A 217 18.78 -2.63 -0.72
CA ASN A 217 20.10 -2.80 -0.17
C ASN A 217 20.96 -3.34 -1.32
N GLY A 218 21.63 -2.41 -2.00
CA GLY A 218 22.68 -2.76 -2.92
C GLY A 218 23.63 -3.66 -2.17
N GLY A 219 23.49 -4.96 -2.39
CA GLY A 219 24.33 -5.93 -1.76
C GLY A 219 25.78 -5.65 -2.16
N ARG A 220 26.65 -5.74 -1.16
CA ARG A 220 28.10 -5.72 -1.18
C ARG A 220 28.74 -4.34 -1.05
N GLY A 221 29.19 -4.05 0.16
CA GLY A 221 30.32 -3.19 0.42
C GLY A 221 30.06 -1.85 1.05
N ALA A 222 28.97 -1.67 1.77
CA ALA A 222 28.89 -0.58 2.73
C ALA A 222 29.85 -0.91 3.89
N GLY A 223 30.94 -0.16 3.98
CA GLY A 223 31.81 -0.16 5.16
C GLY A 223 31.00 0.26 6.39
N ALA A 224 31.47 -0.10 7.57
CA ALA A 224 30.81 0.12 8.86
C ALA A 224 30.55 1.61 9.22
N ASP A 225 30.80 2.54 8.32
CA ASP A 225 30.65 4.00 8.49
C ASP A 225 29.47 4.61 7.67
N ASP A 226 28.70 3.80 6.91
CA ASP A 226 27.58 4.34 6.15
C ASP A 226 26.32 4.43 7.01
N ALA A 227 26.10 5.64 7.51
CA ALA A 227 24.84 6.16 7.97
C ALA A 227 23.68 5.71 7.04
N LEU A 228 22.50 5.47 7.60
CA LEU A 228 21.27 5.07 6.91
C LEU A 228 21.05 5.90 5.63
N VAL A 229 21.49 5.37 4.49
CA VAL A 229 21.23 6.00 3.19
C VAL A 229 19.79 5.65 2.80
N PRO A 230 18.90 6.64 2.67
CA PRO A 230 17.53 6.37 2.22
C PRO A 230 17.58 5.78 0.80
N GLY A 231 17.07 4.56 0.63
CA GLY A 231 16.93 3.93 -0.69
C GLY A 231 15.93 4.68 -1.58
N GLN A 232 15.74 4.19 -2.81
CA GLN A 232 14.69 4.70 -3.69
C GLN A 232 13.36 4.03 -3.37
N ILE A 233 12.28 4.80 -3.49
CA ILE A 233 10.91 4.30 -3.43
C ILE A 233 10.55 3.79 -4.83
N SER A 234 10.11 2.54 -4.92
CA SER A 234 9.60 1.95 -6.15
C SER A 234 8.07 2.09 -6.18
N VAL A 235 7.55 2.79 -7.19
CA VAL A 235 6.12 2.94 -7.44
C VAL A 235 5.77 2.15 -8.69
N THR A 236 5.07 1.04 -8.53
CA THR A 236 4.73 0.13 -9.62
C THR A 236 3.28 0.29 -10.06
N ALA A 237 3.02 0.06 -11.34
CA ALA A 237 1.68 -0.10 -11.89
C ALA A 237 1.66 -1.31 -12.85
N SER A 238 0.52 -2.01 -12.84
CA SER A 238 0.23 -3.12 -13.76
C SER A 238 -1.12 -2.88 -14.40
N VAL A 239 -1.20 -3.05 -15.71
CA VAL A 239 -2.45 -2.94 -16.47
C VAL A 239 -2.63 -4.16 -17.38
N ASN A 240 -3.86 -4.64 -17.48
CA ASN A 240 -4.25 -5.65 -18.46
C ASN A 240 -5.10 -4.95 -19.51
N VAL A 241 -4.70 -5.07 -20.78
CA VAL A 241 -5.38 -4.41 -21.89
C VAL A 241 -5.70 -5.43 -22.97
N THR A 242 -6.95 -5.41 -23.44
CA THR A 242 -7.38 -6.18 -24.59
C THR A 242 -7.62 -5.23 -25.75
N PHE A 243 -6.89 -5.42 -26.84
CA PHE A 243 -7.01 -4.65 -28.07
C PHE A 243 -7.75 -5.45 -29.13
N GLU A 244 -8.54 -4.77 -29.94
CA GLU A 244 -9.03 -5.33 -31.18
C GLU A 244 -7.88 -5.50 -32.18
N VAL A 245 -7.97 -6.53 -33.05
CA VAL A 245 -7.02 -6.72 -34.15
C VAL A 245 -7.74 -6.94 -35.47
N ALA A 246 -7.17 -6.36 -36.52
CA ALA A 246 -7.65 -6.48 -37.90
C ALA A 246 -6.57 -7.12 -38.79
N PRO A 247 -6.92 -7.80 -39.90
CA PRO A 247 -5.97 -8.22 -40.92
C PRO A 247 -5.19 -7.00 -41.43
N ARG A 248 -3.89 -7.15 -41.63
CA ARG A 248 -3.06 -6.12 -42.26
C ARG A 248 -3.47 -6.02 -43.73
N ARG A 249 -3.88 -4.84 -44.14
CA ARG A 249 -4.18 -4.53 -45.56
C ARG A 249 -2.90 -4.29 -46.34
#